data_75969437d34e76a61e0b722c5ca1c2d0
#
_entry.id   75969437d34e76a61e0b722c5ca1c2d0
#
_cell.length_a   1.000
_cell.length_b   1.000
_cell.length_c   1.000
_cell.angle_alpha   90.00
_cell.angle_beta   90.00
_cell.angle_gamma   90.00
#
_symmetry.space_group_name_H-M   'P 1'
#
loop_
_entity.id
_entity.type
_entity.pdbx_description
1 polymer ?
#
loop_
_entity_poly.entity_id
_entity_poly.type
_entity_poly.pdbx_seq_one_letter_code
_entity_poly.pdbx_strand_id
1 'polypeptide(L)'
;RLGPLPLDRDHVTALLPHRPPMLMLDGVTELIAGQHARGFKLLADGEPWVQGHFPGNPVMPGVLILESLAQLGAVLALATEPLDPARCDFVFLGVDKAKFTRPIRPGERLDLDVTVLQQRGGTWKLLGEATVAGQRCAQAELLTAILPRQPSPPRRES
;
A
#
# COMPACT_ATOMS: atom_id res chain seq x y z
N ARG A 1 -4.61 13.16 -13.17
CA ARG A 1 -5.15 12.08 -14.04
C ARG A 1 -4.21 10.90 -13.97
N LEU A 2 -4.75 9.73 -13.68
CA LEU A 2 -3.99 8.48 -13.76
C LEU A 2 -3.58 8.24 -15.20
N GLY A 3 -2.35 7.76 -15.39
CA GLY A 3 -1.90 7.30 -16.68
C GLY A 3 -2.63 6.02 -17.14
N PRO A 4 -2.36 5.53 -18.36
CA PRO A 4 -2.91 4.26 -18.82
C PRO A 4 -2.33 3.11 -17.99
N LEU A 5 -3.13 2.06 -17.79
CA LEU A 5 -2.67 0.82 -17.13
C LEU A 5 -1.81 -0.01 -18.09
N PRO A 6 -0.83 -0.77 -17.57
CA PRO A 6 -0.42 -0.82 -16.17
C PRO A 6 0.37 0.43 -15.75
N LEU A 7 0.24 0.80 -14.47
CA LEU A 7 1.10 1.83 -13.88
C LEU A 7 2.40 1.19 -13.41
N ASP A 8 3.53 1.78 -13.79
CA ASP A 8 4.84 1.40 -13.28
C ASP A 8 5.22 2.15 -12.00
N ARG A 9 6.42 1.90 -11.49
CA ARG A 9 6.91 2.53 -10.26
C ARG A 9 6.97 4.06 -10.34
N ASP A 10 7.30 4.62 -11.49
CA ASP A 10 7.38 6.07 -11.66
C ASP A 10 5.99 6.72 -11.58
N HIS A 11 4.99 6.10 -12.19
CA HIS A 11 3.60 6.52 -12.06
C HIS A 11 3.11 6.42 -10.61
N VAL A 12 3.40 5.32 -9.91
CA VAL A 12 3.05 5.14 -8.50
C VAL A 12 3.71 6.21 -7.64
N THR A 13 4.99 6.50 -7.88
CA THR A 13 5.75 7.53 -7.15
C THR A 13 5.15 8.94 -7.37
N ALA A 14 4.65 9.22 -8.57
CA ALA A 14 3.99 10.48 -8.87
C ALA A 14 2.63 10.65 -8.18
N LEU A 15 1.93 9.54 -7.91
CA LEU A 15 0.61 9.54 -7.27
C LEU A 15 0.69 9.55 -5.74
N LEU A 16 1.61 8.78 -5.15
CA LEU A 16 1.72 8.60 -3.71
C LEU A 16 2.73 9.58 -3.11
N PRO A 17 2.49 10.08 -1.88
CA PRO A 17 3.47 10.89 -1.16
C PRO A 17 4.65 10.07 -0.63
N HIS A 18 4.50 8.75 -0.54
CA HIS A 18 5.49 7.82 -0.04
C HIS A 18 6.77 7.83 -0.89
N ARG A 19 7.91 7.68 -0.24
CA ARG A 19 9.23 7.58 -0.87
C ARG A 19 10.02 6.44 -0.23
N PRO A 20 11.02 5.87 -0.90
CA PRO A 20 11.91 4.91 -0.25
C PRO A 20 12.45 5.45 1.08
N PRO A 21 12.52 4.63 2.15
CA PRO A 21 12.27 3.18 2.17
C PRO A 21 10.80 2.77 2.38
N MET A 22 9.86 3.71 2.53
CA MET A 22 8.45 3.43 2.82
C MET A 22 7.56 3.22 1.60
N LEU A 23 8.06 3.43 0.40
CA LEU A 23 7.31 3.11 -0.82
C LEU A 23 7.26 1.59 -1.02
N MET A 24 6.07 1.00 -0.83
CA MET A 24 5.84 -0.46 -0.81
C MET A 24 4.96 -0.95 -1.96
N LEU A 25 4.92 -0.21 -3.07
CA LEU A 25 4.14 -0.54 -4.25
C LEU A 25 5.01 -0.28 -5.49
N ASP A 26 5.19 -1.28 -6.33
CA ASP A 26 6.04 -1.18 -7.53
C ASP A 26 5.23 -1.04 -8.83
N GLY A 27 3.95 -1.40 -8.81
CA GLY A 27 3.09 -1.22 -9.96
C GLY A 27 1.63 -1.54 -9.67
N VAL A 28 0.76 -1.08 -10.58
CA VAL A 28 -0.68 -1.34 -10.56
C VAL A 28 -1.07 -1.94 -11.91
N THR A 29 -1.60 -3.14 -11.90
CA THR A 29 -1.91 -3.92 -13.10
C THR A 29 -3.37 -3.84 -13.51
N GLU A 30 -4.27 -3.61 -12.55
CA GLU A 30 -5.71 -3.53 -12.77
C GLU A 30 -6.32 -2.50 -11.82
N LEU A 31 -7.29 -1.73 -12.31
CA LEU A 31 -7.98 -0.75 -11.49
C LEU A 31 -9.37 -0.46 -12.05
N ILE A 32 -10.37 -0.65 -11.20
CA ILE A 32 -11.76 -0.28 -11.47
C ILE A 32 -12.19 0.71 -10.39
N ALA A 33 -12.36 1.97 -10.79
CA ALA A 33 -12.70 3.06 -9.88
C ALA A 33 -13.91 2.71 -9.00
N GLY A 34 -13.81 2.99 -7.71
CA GLY A 34 -14.84 2.70 -6.71
C GLY A 34 -15.00 1.24 -6.34
N GLN A 35 -14.27 0.32 -6.95
CA GLN A 35 -14.47 -1.12 -6.77
C GLN A 35 -13.22 -1.85 -6.32
N HIS A 36 -12.17 -1.85 -7.14
CA HIS A 36 -11.05 -2.72 -6.86
C HIS A 36 -9.77 -2.31 -7.61
N ALA A 37 -8.62 -2.70 -7.07
CA ALA A 37 -7.34 -2.57 -7.73
C ALA A 37 -6.44 -3.78 -7.45
N ARG A 38 -5.56 -4.08 -8.41
CA ARG A 38 -4.48 -5.05 -8.30
C ARG A 38 -3.14 -4.40 -8.59
N GLY A 39 -2.15 -4.83 -7.85
CA GLY A 39 -0.79 -4.35 -8.02
C GLY A 39 0.21 -5.35 -7.46
N PHE A 40 1.45 -4.92 -7.34
CA PHE A 40 2.51 -5.79 -6.84
C PHE A 40 3.65 -5.02 -6.19
N LYS A 41 4.37 -5.74 -5.34
CA LYS A 41 5.65 -5.33 -4.76
C LYS A 41 6.69 -6.40 -5.07
N LEU A 42 7.82 -6.00 -5.61
CA LEU A 42 8.99 -6.86 -5.78
C LEU A 42 9.86 -6.76 -4.54
N LEU A 43 10.17 -7.88 -3.91
CA LEU A 43 10.96 -7.93 -2.69
C LEU A 43 12.42 -8.10 -3.04
N ALA A 44 13.19 -7.01 -2.90
CA ALA A 44 14.62 -7.00 -3.18
C ALA A 44 15.43 -7.39 -1.93
N ASP A 45 16.64 -7.92 -2.15
CA ASP A 45 17.58 -8.22 -1.06
C ASP A 45 18.06 -6.96 -0.29
N GLY A 46 17.98 -5.79 -0.92
CA GLY A 46 18.33 -4.49 -0.32
C GLY A 46 17.23 -3.81 0.48
N GLU A 47 16.11 -4.47 0.72
CA GLU A 47 15.04 -3.90 1.56
C GLU A 47 15.55 -3.63 2.99
N PRO A 48 15.17 -2.51 3.63
CA PRO A 48 15.73 -2.11 4.93
C PRO A 48 15.52 -3.12 6.05
N TRP A 49 14.44 -3.91 5.98
CA TRP A 49 14.09 -4.92 6.99
C TRP A 49 14.88 -6.22 6.88
N VAL A 50 15.55 -6.47 5.75
CA VAL A 50 16.22 -7.75 5.48
C VAL A 50 17.30 -8.09 6.50
N GLN A 51 18.08 -7.11 6.95
CA GLN A 51 19.16 -7.33 7.90
C GLN A 51 18.68 -7.55 9.34
N GLY A 52 17.54 -6.99 9.72
CA GLY A 52 17.06 -6.98 11.09
C GLY A 52 15.86 -7.87 11.39
N HIS A 53 15.14 -8.31 10.35
CA HIS A 53 13.92 -9.08 10.53
C HIS A 53 13.89 -10.37 9.68
N PHE A 54 14.66 -11.38 9.98
CA PHE A 54 15.60 -11.53 11.09
C PHE A 54 17.02 -11.76 10.57
N PRO A 55 18.07 -11.53 11.35
CA PRO A 55 19.45 -11.76 10.89
C PRO A 55 19.66 -13.18 10.35
N GLY A 56 20.14 -13.29 9.10
CA GLY A 56 20.34 -14.58 8.41
C GLY A 56 19.05 -15.31 8.00
N ASN A 57 17.88 -14.80 8.34
CA ASN A 57 16.58 -15.40 8.01
C ASN A 57 15.54 -14.30 7.75
N PRO A 58 15.66 -13.55 6.64
CA PRO A 58 14.80 -12.41 6.38
C PRO A 58 13.38 -12.83 6.05
N VAL A 59 12.43 -12.17 6.72
CA VAL A 59 10.99 -12.31 6.51
C VAL A 59 10.39 -10.90 6.44
N MET A 60 9.56 -10.64 5.45
CA MET A 60 8.87 -9.36 5.36
C MET A 60 7.98 -9.15 6.59
N PRO A 61 8.15 -8.06 7.35
CA PRO A 61 7.27 -7.77 8.47
C PRO A 61 5.80 -7.69 8.03
N GLY A 62 4.89 -8.34 8.76
CA GLY A 62 3.47 -8.35 8.43
C GLY A 62 2.86 -6.95 8.32
N VAL A 63 3.32 -6.02 9.15
CA VAL A 63 2.86 -4.62 9.09
C VAL A 63 3.24 -3.92 7.77
N LEU A 64 4.33 -4.31 7.11
CA LEU A 64 4.72 -3.79 5.81
C LEU A 64 3.91 -4.41 4.67
N ILE A 65 3.38 -5.62 4.84
CA ILE A 65 2.40 -6.20 3.91
C ILE A 65 1.12 -5.37 3.95
N LEU A 66 0.64 -5.03 5.14
CA LEU A 66 -0.53 -4.16 5.32
C LEU A 66 -0.28 -2.77 4.71
N GLU A 67 0.91 -2.22 4.89
CA GLU A 67 1.30 -0.94 4.26
C GLU A 67 1.25 -1.02 2.74
N SER A 68 1.75 -2.09 2.12
CA SER A 68 1.67 -2.30 0.67
C SER A 68 0.22 -2.32 0.17
N LEU A 69 -0.66 -3.01 0.88
CA LEU A 69 -2.10 -3.05 0.58
C LEU A 69 -2.75 -1.68 0.73
N ALA A 70 -2.40 -0.92 1.78
CA ALA A 70 -2.91 0.43 1.99
C ALA A 70 -2.47 1.40 0.90
N GLN A 71 -1.24 1.30 0.43
CA GLN A 71 -0.73 2.12 -0.68
C GLN A 71 -1.48 1.83 -1.99
N LEU A 72 -1.76 0.57 -2.28
CA LEU A 72 -2.63 0.21 -3.41
C LEU A 72 -4.04 0.78 -3.24
N GLY A 73 -4.58 0.73 -2.03
CA GLY A 73 -5.87 1.35 -1.69
C GLY A 73 -5.87 2.87 -1.89
N ALA A 74 -4.77 3.54 -1.58
CA ALA A 74 -4.61 4.98 -1.82
C ALA A 74 -4.64 5.31 -3.32
N VAL A 75 -3.98 4.51 -4.16
CA VAL A 75 -4.06 4.66 -5.63
C VAL A 75 -5.50 4.46 -6.11
N LEU A 76 -6.21 3.46 -5.60
CA LEU A 76 -7.62 3.22 -5.94
C LEU A 76 -8.50 4.42 -5.56
N ALA A 77 -8.30 5.00 -4.39
CA ALA A 77 -9.04 6.18 -3.94
C ALA A 77 -8.78 7.41 -4.82
N LEU A 78 -7.51 7.65 -5.19
CA LEU A 78 -7.14 8.73 -6.11
C LEU A 78 -7.72 8.54 -7.52
N ALA A 79 -7.91 7.30 -7.94
CA ALA A 79 -8.57 6.98 -9.21
C ALA A 79 -10.09 7.19 -9.18
N THR A 80 -10.67 7.12 -7.99
CA THR A 80 -12.12 7.17 -7.80
C THR A 80 -12.62 8.58 -7.58
N GLU A 81 -11.85 9.41 -6.87
CA GLU A 81 -12.22 10.78 -6.51
C GLU A 81 -11.24 11.79 -7.11
N PRO A 82 -11.71 13.00 -7.47
CA PRO A 82 -10.86 14.04 -8.04
C PRO A 82 -10.01 14.72 -6.95
N LEU A 83 -9.10 13.98 -6.33
CA LEU A 83 -8.20 14.44 -5.28
C LEU A 83 -6.86 14.87 -5.86
N ASP A 84 -6.27 15.91 -5.25
CA ASP A 84 -4.90 16.32 -5.53
C ASP A 84 -3.96 15.58 -4.56
N PRO A 85 -3.12 14.63 -5.04
CA PRO A 85 -2.22 13.88 -4.19
C PRO A 85 -1.26 14.75 -3.37
N ALA A 86 -0.88 15.93 -3.90
CA ALA A 86 0.03 16.86 -3.23
C ALA A 86 -0.61 17.52 -1.99
N ARG A 87 -1.92 17.46 -1.89
CA ARG A 87 -2.69 18.13 -0.84
C ARG A 87 -3.37 17.17 0.13
N CYS A 88 -3.08 15.89 0.03
CA CYS A 88 -3.68 14.85 0.84
C CYS A 88 -2.64 14.04 1.60
N ASP A 89 -3.02 13.61 2.78
CA ASP A 89 -2.33 12.58 3.56
C ASP A 89 -3.20 11.33 3.64
N PHE A 90 -2.56 10.16 3.56
CA PHE A 90 -3.21 8.86 3.64
C PHE A 90 -2.84 8.21 4.96
N VAL A 91 -3.84 7.92 5.78
CA VAL A 91 -3.61 7.40 7.13
C VAL A 91 -4.45 6.15 7.41
N PHE A 92 -3.92 5.26 8.25
CA PHE A 92 -4.69 4.19 8.83
C PHE A 92 -5.56 4.71 9.97
N LEU A 93 -6.81 4.24 10.03
CA LEU A 93 -7.71 4.41 11.18
C LEU A 93 -7.87 3.11 11.96
N GLY A 94 -7.76 1.97 11.29
CA GLY A 94 -7.89 0.67 11.94
C GLY A 94 -7.54 -0.47 11.00
N VAL A 95 -7.29 -1.63 11.60
CA VAL A 95 -7.05 -2.89 10.91
C VAL A 95 -7.84 -3.97 11.64
N ASP A 96 -8.68 -4.70 10.92
CA ASP A 96 -9.47 -5.79 11.46
C ASP A 96 -9.16 -7.10 10.73
N LYS A 97 -9.30 -8.21 11.47
CA LYS A 97 -9.22 -9.57 10.91
C LYS A 97 -7.92 -9.81 10.12
N ALA A 98 -6.82 -9.24 10.58
CA ALA A 98 -5.52 -9.46 9.97
C ALA A 98 -5.04 -10.88 10.22
N LYS A 99 -4.69 -11.58 9.14
CA LYS A 99 -4.15 -12.94 9.17
C LYS A 99 -2.94 -13.02 8.28
N PHE A 100 -1.89 -13.67 8.77
CA PHE A 100 -0.65 -13.94 8.06
C PHE A 100 -0.43 -15.44 8.05
N THR A 101 -0.53 -16.07 6.88
CA THR A 101 -0.59 -17.52 6.76
C THR A 101 0.65 -18.14 6.14
N ARG A 102 1.56 -17.31 5.61
CA ARG A 102 2.81 -17.75 5.00
C ARG A 102 3.88 -16.67 5.13
N PRO A 103 5.12 -17.02 5.55
CA PRO A 103 6.24 -16.09 5.49
C PRO A 103 6.53 -15.65 4.05
N ILE A 104 6.91 -14.39 3.88
CA ILE A 104 7.29 -13.79 2.60
C ILE A 104 8.75 -13.37 2.68
N ARG A 105 9.54 -13.69 1.66
CA ARG A 105 10.99 -13.57 1.66
C ARG A 105 11.50 -12.74 0.50
N PRO A 106 12.72 -12.16 0.59
CA PRO A 106 13.38 -11.52 -0.54
C PRO A 106 13.44 -12.43 -1.76
N GLY A 107 13.34 -11.83 -2.95
CA GLY A 107 13.29 -12.52 -4.23
C GLY A 107 11.88 -12.91 -4.67
N GLU A 108 10.89 -12.89 -3.78
CA GLU A 108 9.50 -13.17 -4.12
C GLU A 108 8.79 -11.93 -4.67
N ARG A 109 7.78 -12.14 -5.50
CA ARG A 109 6.83 -11.11 -5.93
C ARG A 109 5.58 -11.21 -5.07
N LEU A 110 5.24 -10.12 -4.40
CA LEU A 110 4.02 -10.00 -3.63
C LEU A 110 2.93 -9.40 -4.52
N ASP A 111 1.94 -10.21 -4.88
CA ASP A 111 0.75 -9.76 -5.58
C ASP A 111 -0.28 -9.22 -4.59
N LEU A 112 -0.84 -8.06 -4.88
CA LEU A 112 -1.72 -7.29 -3.99
C LEU A 112 -3.08 -7.11 -4.65
N ASP A 113 -4.13 -7.29 -3.86
CA ASP A 113 -5.52 -7.09 -4.27
C ASP A 113 -6.27 -6.32 -3.19
N VAL A 114 -6.95 -5.25 -3.56
CA VAL A 114 -7.81 -4.50 -2.66
C VAL A 114 -9.19 -4.31 -3.28
N THR A 115 -10.22 -4.58 -2.49
CA THR A 115 -11.62 -4.43 -2.87
C THR A 115 -12.30 -3.46 -1.91
N VAL A 116 -13.07 -2.51 -2.43
CA VAL A 116 -13.83 -1.57 -1.60
C VAL A 116 -15.00 -2.29 -0.95
N LEU A 117 -15.03 -2.31 0.38
CA LEU A 117 -16.15 -2.81 1.17
C LEU A 117 -17.14 -1.69 1.49
N GLN A 118 -16.63 -0.49 1.81
CA GLN A 118 -17.42 0.68 2.13
C GLN A 118 -16.60 1.95 1.88
N GLN A 119 -17.25 3.00 1.40
CA GLN A 119 -16.66 4.32 1.25
C GLN A 119 -17.65 5.37 1.74
N ARG A 120 -17.21 6.24 2.66
CA ARG A 120 -18.00 7.37 3.19
C ARG A 120 -17.11 8.60 3.34
N GLY A 121 -17.38 9.63 2.53
CA GLY A 121 -16.55 10.82 2.51
C GLY A 121 -15.08 10.45 2.22
N GLY A 122 -14.15 10.92 3.07
CA GLY A 122 -12.73 10.56 2.95
C GLY A 122 -12.33 9.22 3.59
N THR A 123 -13.29 8.43 4.09
CA THR A 123 -13.03 7.16 4.79
C THR A 123 -13.32 5.98 3.88
N TRP A 124 -12.37 5.04 3.81
CA TRP A 124 -12.41 3.85 2.97
C TRP A 124 -12.19 2.60 3.80
N LYS A 125 -13.11 1.65 3.69
CA LYS A 125 -12.95 0.29 4.22
C LYS A 125 -12.65 -0.65 3.06
N LEU A 126 -11.50 -1.31 3.14
CA LEU A 126 -10.97 -2.15 2.07
C LEU A 126 -10.75 -3.58 2.58
N LEU A 127 -11.06 -4.56 1.75
CA LEU A 127 -10.55 -5.91 1.92
C LEU A 127 -9.24 -6.02 1.15
N GLY A 128 -8.14 -6.29 1.86
CA GLY A 128 -6.82 -6.50 1.27
C GLY A 128 -6.41 -7.96 1.31
N GLU A 129 -5.85 -8.46 0.21
CA GLU A 129 -5.26 -9.79 0.12
C GLU A 129 -3.88 -9.70 -0.54
N ALA A 130 -2.91 -10.43 0.00
CA ALA A 130 -1.58 -10.55 -0.56
C ALA A 130 -1.29 -12.02 -0.86
N THR A 131 -0.78 -12.28 -2.07
CA THR A 131 -0.45 -13.62 -2.55
C THR A 131 0.97 -13.67 -3.11
N VAL A 132 1.59 -14.85 -3.03
CA VAL A 132 2.83 -15.16 -3.75
C VAL A 132 2.58 -16.41 -4.57
N ALA A 133 2.83 -16.35 -5.88
CA ALA A 133 2.58 -17.44 -6.82
C ALA A 133 1.18 -18.09 -6.66
N GLY A 134 0.15 -17.24 -6.47
CA GLY A 134 -1.24 -17.67 -6.31
C GLY A 134 -1.60 -18.18 -4.91
N GLN A 135 -0.65 -18.29 -4.00
CA GLN A 135 -0.89 -18.72 -2.61
C GLN A 135 -1.10 -17.51 -1.70
N ARG A 136 -2.23 -17.48 -0.98
CA ARG A 136 -2.51 -16.43 -0.02
C ARG A 136 -1.46 -16.43 1.12
N CYS A 137 -0.91 -15.25 1.37
CA CYS A 137 0.07 -15.02 2.42
C CYS A 137 -0.48 -14.15 3.55
N ALA A 138 -1.36 -13.20 3.21
CA ALA A 138 -1.98 -12.30 4.18
C ALA A 138 -3.35 -11.85 3.70
N GLN A 139 -4.20 -11.49 4.66
CA GLN A 139 -5.51 -10.90 4.45
C GLN A 139 -5.85 -9.99 5.62
N ALA A 140 -6.48 -8.85 5.34
CA ALA A 140 -6.97 -7.94 6.38
C ALA A 140 -8.10 -7.06 5.85
N GLU A 141 -8.93 -6.56 6.76
CA GLU A 141 -9.79 -5.42 6.49
C GLU A 141 -9.08 -4.15 6.95
N LEU A 142 -8.92 -3.20 6.04
CA LEU A 142 -8.21 -1.95 6.28
C LEU A 142 -9.21 -0.80 6.33
N LEU A 143 -9.20 -0.04 7.42
CA LEU A 143 -9.91 1.23 7.52
C LEU A 143 -8.90 2.35 7.35
N THR A 144 -9.04 3.13 6.29
CA THR A 144 -8.14 4.21 5.93
C THR A 144 -8.90 5.51 5.75
N ALA A 145 -8.21 6.63 5.89
CA ALA A 145 -8.76 7.95 5.59
C ALA A 145 -7.81 8.76 4.72
N ILE A 146 -8.42 9.59 3.87
CA ILE A 146 -7.74 10.62 3.13
C ILE A 146 -8.06 11.95 3.81
N LEU A 147 -7.03 12.61 4.30
CA LEU A 147 -7.16 13.85 5.05
C LEU A 147 -6.50 15.01 4.27
N PRO A 148 -7.04 16.24 4.36
CA PRO A 148 -6.32 17.40 3.89
C PRO A 148 -4.95 17.50 4.59
N ARG A 149 -3.89 17.77 3.81
CA ARG A 149 -2.54 17.90 4.38
C ARG A 149 -2.48 19.07 5.33
N GLN A 150 -2.04 18.81 6.54
CA GLN A 150 -1.78 19.84 7.54
C GLN A 150 -0.41 20.48 7.27
N PRO A 151 -0.26 21.81 7.47
CA PRO A 151 1.05 22.44 7.47
C PRO A 151 1.93 21.77 8.53
N SER A 152 3.15 21.39 8.16
CA SER A 152 4.10 20.85 9.14
C SER A 152 4.36 21.91 10.22
N PRO A 153 4.30 21.57 11.51
CA PRO A 153 4.70 22.51 12.56
C PRO A 153 6.16 22.92 12.34
N PRO A 154 6.55 24.15 12.68
CA PRO A 154 7.92 24.60 12.54
C PRO A 154 8.84 23.64 13.33
N ARG A 155 9.95 23.21 12.68
CA ARG A 155 10.96 22.42 13.37
C ARG A 155 11.46 23.23 14.56
N ARG A 156 11.36 22.67 15.75
CA ARG A 156 12.07 23.22 16.91
C ARG A 156 13.55 22.96 16.65
N GLU A 157 14.29 24.02 16.42
CA GLU A 157 15.76 23.94 16.44
C GLU A 157 16.18 23.53 17.86
N SER A 158 16.85 22.41 17.96
CA SER A 158 17.45 21.90 19.20
C SER A 158 18.89 22.36 19.33
#